data_04c267e4bca499578d735fc8adfc12ae
#
_entry.id   04c267e4bca499578d735fc8adfc12ae
#
_cell.length_a   1.000
_cell.length_b   1.000
_cell.length_c   1.000
_cell.angle_alpha   90.00
_cell.angle_beta   90.00
_cell.angle_gamma   90.00
#
_symmetry.space_group_name_H-M   'P 1'
#
loop_
_entity.id
_entity.type
_entity.pdbx_description
1 polymer ?
#
loop_
_entity_poly.entity_id
_entity_poly.type
_entity_poly.pdbx_seq_one_letter_code
_entity_poly.pdbx_strand_id
1 'polypeptide(L)'
;MVSKLLYLMVFGAVGGVLAWFVNEPFISDDITRAVDWGEIALFGSVSGLFIGAMIGLATGLSLGTGKHILRAVALGAGVGAIGGWVGLTVGQILFGVLGATVPLLGLIVGRILGWSEFGALIGI
;
A
#
# COMPACT_ATOMS: atom_id res chain seq x y z
N MET A 1 -4.16 -14.22 -20.02
CA MET A 1 -3.50 -14.16 -18.70
C MET A 1 -2.66 -12.91 -18.53
N VAL A 2 -1.72 -12.64 -19.44
CA VAL A 2 -0.85 -11.44 -19.39
C VAL A 2 -1.64 -10.13 -19.43
N SER A 3 -2.69 -10.03 -20.26
CA SER A 3 -3.53 -8.83 -20.36
C SER A 3 -4.28 -8.50 -19.06
N LYS A 4 -4.76 -9.51 -18.33
CA LYS A 4 -5.43 -9.32 -17.05
C LYS A 4 -4.46 -8.82 -15.98
N LEU A 5 -3.25 -9.38 -15.96
CA LEU A 5 -2.20 -8.96 -15.03
C LEU A 5 -1.80 -7.50 -15.29
N LEU A 6 -1.55 -7.15 -16.56
CA LEU A 6 -1.23 -5.77 -16.96
C LEU A 6 -2.35 -4.79 -16.57
N TYR A 7 -3.60 -5.18 -16.77
CA TYR A 7 -4.76 -4.38 -16.39
C TYR A 7 -4.77 -4.08 -14.89
N LEU A 8 -4.60 -5.11 -14.04
CA LEU A 8 -4.52 -4.95 -12.59
C LEU A 8 -3.30 -4.11 -12.16
N MET A 9 -2.16 -4.29 -12.82
CA MET A 9 -0.95 -3.48 -12.54
C MET A 9 -1.17 -2.00 -12.85
N VAL A 10 -1.81 -1.67 -13.97
CA VAL A 10 -2.13 -0.28 -14.33
C VAL A 10 -3.06 0.36 -13.30
N PHE A 11 -4.13 -0.33 -12.92
CA PHE A 11 -5.05 0.17 -11.91
C PHE A 11 -4.37 0.31 -10.53
N GLY A 12 -3.54 -0.66 -10.15
CA GLY A 12 -2.74 -0.58 -8.91
C GLY A 12 -1.78 0.61 -8.93
N ALA A 13 -1.11 0.87 -10.05
CA ALA A 13 -0.22 2.02 -10.22
C ALA A 13 -0.99 3.35 -10.13
N VAL A 14 -2.16 3.46 -10.75
CA VAL A 14 -3.03 4.64 -10.62
C VAL A 14 -3.44 4.84 -9.17
N GLY A 15 -3.82 3.77 -8.47
CA GLY A 15 -4.12 3.80 -7.03
C GLY A 15 -2.94 4.32 -6.20
N GLY A 16 -1.72 3.89 -6.51
CA GLY A 16 -0.50 4.37 -5.87
C GLY A 16 -0.24 5.86 -6.09
N VAL A 17 -0.44 6.36 -7.31
CA VAL A 17 -0.31 7.80 -7.63
C VAL A 17 -1.35 8.62 -6.87
N LEU A 18 -2.60 8.17 -6.84
CA LEU A 18 -3.66 8.84 -6.09
C LEU A 18 -3.37 8.86 -4.59
N ALA A 19 -2.89 7.74 -4.05
CA ALA A 19 -2.48 7.64 -2.66
C ALA A 19 -1.34 8.60 -2.31
N TRP A 20 -0.32 8.67 -3.17
CA TRP A 20 0.78 9.62 -3.00
C TRP A 20 0.27 11.05 -2.98
N PHE A 21 -0.55 11.43 -3.96
CA PHE A 21 -1.09 12.79 -4.06
C PHE A 21 -1.91 13.20 -2.83
N VAL A 22 -2.69 12.28 -2.26
CA VAL A 22 -3.48 12.54 -1.05
C VAL A 22 -2.61 12.59 0.21
N ASN A 23 -1.58 11.77 0.29
CA ASN A 23 -0.68 11.72 1.44
C ASN A 23 0.36 12.86 1.45
N GLU A 24 0.72 13.40 0.30
CA GLU A 24 1.78 14.42 0.14
C GLU A 24 1.69 15.57 1.17
N PRO A 25 0.50 16.19 1.38
CA PRO A 25 0.37 17.30 2.34
C PRO A 25 0.59 16.89 3.80
N PHE A 26 0.53 15.60 4.11
CA PHE A 26 0.61 15.06 5.47
C PHE A 26 1.96 14.42 5.78
N ILE A 27 2.86 14.31 4.78
CA ILE A 27 4.20 13.77 4.98
C ILE A 27 5.09 14.88 5.53
N SER A 28 5.70 14.61 6.68
CA SER A 28 6.70 15.51 7.25
C SER A 28 8.07 15.21 6.64
N ASP A 29 8.71 16.21 6.05
CA ASP A 29 10.08 16.11 5.52
C ASP A 29 11.18 16.17 6.61
N ASP A 30 10.78 16.28 7.87
CA ASP A 30 11.72 16.34 8.98
C ASP A 30 12.26 14.95 9.34
N ILE A 31 13.42 14.63 8.77
CA ILE A 31 14.13 13.35 8.99
C ILE A 31 14.70 13.21 10.42
N THR A 32 14.69 14.27 11.22
CA THR A 32 15.16 14.25 12.61
C THR A 32 14.05 13.91 13.60
N ARG A 33 12.82 13.90 13.13
CA ARG A 33 11.64 13.59 13.94
C ARG A 33 11.59 12.11 14.31
N ALA A 34 11.22 11.84 15.55
CA ALA A 34 10.98 10.47 16.00
C ALA A 34 9.86 9.82 15.18
N VAL A 35 9.95 8.52 14.99
CA VAL A 35 8.94 7.72 14.25
C VAL A 35 7.57 7.91 14.88
N ASP A 36 6.63 8.47 14.12
CA ASP A 36 5.24 8.60 14.52
C ASP A 36 4.43 7.41 13.99
N TRP A 37 4.07 6.52 14.88
CA TRP A 37 3.28 5.32 14.53
C TRP A 37 1.89 5.67 14.00
N GLY A 38 1.33 6.81 14.41
CA GLY A 38 0.06 7.31 13.88
C GLY A 38 0.19 7.75 12.43
N GLU A 39 1.25 8.47 12.07
CA GLU A 39 1.53 8.86 10.67
C GLU A 39 1.75 7.63 9.79
N ILE A 40 2.50 6.63 10.26
CA ILE A 40 2.74 5.37 9.53
C ILE A 40 1.43 4.62 9.30
N ALA A 41 0.60 4.49 10.35
CA ALA A 41 -0.69 3.83 10.25
C ALA A 41 -1.61 4.54 9.26
N LEU A 42 -1.67 5.87 9.32
CA LEU A 42 -2.50 6.68 8.43
C LEU A 42 -2.00 6.59 6.98
N PHE A 43 -0.71 6.76 6.76
CA PHE A 43 -0.09 6.65 5.45
C PHE A 43 -0.32 5.27 4.82
N GLY A 44 -0.10 4.20 5.60
CA GLY A 44 -0.33 2.83 5.16
C GLY A 44 -1.80 2.57 4.82
N SER A 45 -2.71 2.99 5.69
CA SER A 45 -4.15 2.81 5.50
C SER A 45 -4.67 3.56 4.27
N VAL A 46 -4.28 4.82 4.09
CA VAL A 46 -4.68 5.63 2.93
C VAL A 46 -4.11 5.06 1.65
N SER A 47 -2.83 4.71 1.64
CA SER A 47 -2.18 4.11 0.47
C SER A 47 -2.83 2.77 0.09
N GLY A 48 -3.04 1.91 1.06
CA GLY A 48 -3.71 0.63 0.85
C GLY A 48 -5.15 0.78 0.39
N LEU A 49 -5.90 1.75 0.92
CA LEU A 49 -7.27 2.05 0.52
C LEU A 49 -7.34 2.41 -0.97
N PHE A 50 -6.53 3.35 -1.44
CA PHE A 50 -6.54 3.77 -2.85
C PHE A 50 -6.10 2.65 -3.79
N ILE A 51 -5.02 1.95 -3.48
CA ILE A 51 -4.53 0.84 -4.29
C ILE A 51 -5.57 -0.28 -4.31
N GLY A 52 -6.09 -0.68 -3.16
CA GLY A 52 -7.12 -1.72 -3.04
C GLY A 52 -8.43 -1.35 -3.73
N ALA A 53 -8.88 -0.09 -3.62
CA ALA A 53 -10.07 0.41 -4.31
C ALA A 53 -9.90 0.31 -5.84
N MET A 54 -8.74 0.71 -6.37
CA MET A 54 -8.47 0.65 -7.81
C MET A 54 -8.36 -0.78 -8.33
N ILE A 55 -7.75 -1.69 -7.58
CA ILE A 55 -7.74 -3.13 -7.90
C ILE A 55 -9.16 -3.71 -7.84
N GLY A 56 -9.94 -3.32 -6.83
CA GLY A 56 -11.35 -3.68 -6.70
C GLY A 56 -12.18 -3.16 -7.86
N LEU A 57 -11.93 -1.93 -8.32
CA LEU A 57 -12.57 -1.35 -9.49
C LEU A 57 -12.24 -2.15 -10.76
N ALA A 58 -10.98 -2.46 -10.98
CA ALA A 58 -10.55 -3.29 -12.11
C ALA A 58 -11.24 -4.65 -12.12
N THR A 59 -11.31 -5.29 -10.96
CA THR A 59 -11.99 -6.58 -10.80
C THR A 59 -13.50 -6.46 -11.02
N GLY A 60 -14.13 -5.43 -10.45
CA GLY A 60 -15.57 -5.18 -10.59
C GLY A 60 -15.98 -4.89 -12.02
N LEU A 61 -15.19 -4.11 -12.77
CA LEU A 61 -15.42 -3.83 -14.19
C LEU A 61 -15.38 -5.11 -15.04
N SER A 62 -14.57 -6.08 -14.66
CA SER A 62 -14.53 -7.39 -15.33
C SER A 62 -15.80 -8.22 -15.12
N LEU A 63 -16.57 -7.95 -14.07
CA LEU A 63 -17.83 -8.63 -13.75
C LEU A 63 -19.08 -7.98 -14.35
N GLY A 64 -18.98 -6.76 -14.84
CA GLY A 64 -19.94 -6.13 -15.75
C GLY A 64 -21.24 -5.57 -15.15
N THR A 65 -21.47 -5.60 -13.82
CA THR A 65 -22.67 -5.05 -13.19
C THR A 65 -22.36 -4.04 -12.09
N GLY A 66 -23.10 -2.91 -12.04
CA GLY A 66 -22.82 -1.80 -11.13
C GLY A 66 -22.77 -2.18 -9.64
N LYS A 67 -23.64 -3.09 -9.19
CA LYS A 67 -23.63 -3.58 -7.81
C LYS A 67 -22.35 -4.36 -7.47
N HIS A 68 -21.86 -5.18 -8.41
CA HIS A 68 -20.62 -5.94 -8.24
C HIS A 68 -19.41 -5.01 -8.24
N ILE A 69 -19.41 -3.97 -9.07
CA ILE A 69 -18.35 -2.95 -9.09
C ILE A 69 -18.26 -2.26 -7.72
N LEU A 70 -19.37 -1.74 -7.21
CA LEU A 70 -19.38 -1.04 -5.93
C LEU A 70 -18.92 -1.94 -4.78
N ARG A 71 -19.39 -3.19 -4.74
CA ARG A 71 -18.97 -4.17 -3.74
C ARG A 71 -17.48 -4.50 -3.84
N ALA A 72 -16.97 -4.72 -5.06
CA ALA A 72 -15.56 -5.01 -5.28
C ALA A 72 -14.66 -3.83 -4.87
N VAL A 73 -15.07 -2.60 -5.20
CA VAL A 73 -14.35 -1.38 -4.76
C VAL A 73 -14.35 -1.26 -3.24
N ALA A 74 -15.51 -1.42 -2.60
CA ALA A 74 -15.62 -1.31 -1.14
C ALA A 74 -14.80 -2.37 -0.40
N LEU A 75 -14.84 -3.63 -0.87
CA LEU A 75 -14.03 -4.71 -0.31
C LEU A 75 -12.54 -4.48 -0.56
N GLY A 76 -12.17 -4.09 -1.77
CA GLY A 76 -10.78 -3.77 -2.12
C GLY A 76 -10.24 -2.63 -1.28
N ALA A 77 -11.01 -1.55 -1.10
CA ALA A 77 -10.64 -0.43 -0.25
C ALA A 77 -10.45 -0.84 1.23
N GLY A 78 -11.40 -1.61 1.78
CA GLY A 78 -11.35 -2.07 3.18
C GLY A 78 -10.17 -3.02 3.44
N VAL A 79 -10.01 -4.03 2.61
CA VAL A 79 -8.90 -5.00 2.71
C VAL A 79 -7.57 -4.28 2.47
N GLY A 80 -7.52 -3.39 1.48
CA GLY A 80 -6.33 -2.60 1.17
C GLY A 80 -5.95 -1.67 2.32
N ALA A 81 -6.89 -0.99 2.97
CA ALA A 81 -6.62 -0.12 4.11
C ALA A 81 -6.02 -0.89 5.29
N ILE A 82 -6.60 -2.04 5.64
CA ILE A 82 -6.10 -2.90 6.72
C ILE A 82 -4.73 -3.48 6.35
N GLY A 83 -4.60 -4.03 5.13
CA GLY A 83 -3.34 -4.59 4.63
C GLY A 83 -2.24 -3.54 4.53
N GLY A 84 -2.57 -2.34 4.10
CA GLY A 84 -1.65 -1.21 4.04
C GLY A 84 -1.16 -0.76 5.42
N TRP A 85 -2.07 -0.67 6.38
CA TRP A 85 -1.70 -0.36 7.77
C TRP A 85 -0.75 -1.42 8.35
N VAL A 86 -1.17 -2.70 8.30
CA VAL A 86 -0.37 -3.81 8.86
C VAL A 86 0.97 -3.93 8.13
N GLY A 87 0.96 -3.91 6.79
CA GLY A 87 2.16 -4.06 5.98
C GLY A 87 3.18 -2.95 6.22
N LEU A 88 2.73 -1.69 6.27
CA LEU A 88 3.65 -0.59 6.53
C LEU A 88 4.19 -0.62 7.97
N THR A 89 3.37 -0.99 8.95
CA THR A 89 3.80 -1.12 10.34
C THR A 89 4.84 -2.23 10.51
N VAL A 90 4.59 -3.41 9.94
CA VAL A 90 5.54 -4.54 9.97
C VAL A 90 6.82 -4.18 9.21
N GLY A 91 6.67 -3.58 8.01
CA GLY A 91 7.81 -3.11 7.22
C GLY A 91 8.70 -2.13 7.98
N GLN A 92 8.11 -1.21 8.73
CA GLN A 92 8.86 -0.23 9.52
C GLN A 92 9.58 -0.86 10.71
N ILE A 93 8.98 -1.85 11.35
CA ILE A 93 9.65 -2.62 12.42
C ILE A 93 10.85 -3.37 11.85
N LEU A 94 10.67 -4.09 10.73
CA LEU A 94 11.76 -4.81 10.06
C LEU A 94 12.87 -3.87 9.63
N PHE A 95 12.52 -2.72 9.05
CA PHE A 95 13.48 -1.70 8.65
C PHE A 95 14.31 -1.21 9.85
N GLY A 96 13.66 -0.96 11.00
CA GLY A 96 14.33 -0.54 12.22
C GLY A 96 15.29 -1.60 12.77
N VAL A 97 14.85 -2.86 12.84
CA VAL A 97 15.67 -3.97 13.34
C VAL A 97 16.87 -4.25 12.42
N LEU A 98 16.64 -4.33 11.11
CA LEU A 98 17.71 -4.60 10.14
C LEU A 98 18.68 -3.43 10.02
N GLY A 99 18.19 -2.19 10.08
CA GLY A 99 19.03 -1.00 10.07
C GLY A 99 19.95 -0.89 11.30
N ALA A 100 19.48 -1.36 12.46
CA ALA A 100 20.29 -1.40 13.67
C ALA A 100 21.37 -2.50 13.65
N THR A 101 21.12 -3.62 12.98
CA THR A 101 22.03 -4.78 12.96
C THR A 101 23.08 -4.70 11.84
N VAL A 102 22.70 -4.23 10.65
CA VAL A 102 23.59 -4.15 9.47
C VAL A 102 23.32 -2.82 8.75
N PRO A 103 24.03 -1.72 9.10
CA PRO A 103 23.60 -0.37 8.75
C PRO A 103 23.33 -0.11 7.27
N LEU A 104 24.21 -0.53 6.35
CA LEU A 104 24.02 -0.24 4.93
C LEU A 104 23.14 -1.27 4.22
N LEU A 105 23.46 -2.55 4.37
CA LEU A 105 22.67 -3.63 3.75
C LEU A 105 21.30 -3.77 4.39
N GLY A 106 21.21 -3.55 5.71
CA GLY A 106 19.95 -3.58 6.45
C GLY A 106 18.95 -2.54 5.97
N LEU A 107 19.43 -1.33 5.62
CA LEU A 107 18.56 -0.28 5.07
C LEU A 107 17.98 -0.66 3.70
N ILE A 108 18.79 -1.24 2.83
CA ILE A 108 18.34 -1.66 1.48
C ILE A 108 17.39 -2.86 1.59
N VAL A 109 17.82 -3.92 2.29
CA VAL A 109 17.02 -5.14 2.44
C VAL A 109 15.73 -4.86 3.20
N GLY A 110 15.80 -4.05 4.28
CA GLY A 110 14.61 -3.65 5.05
C GLY A 110 13.58 -2.91 4.22
N ARG A 111 14.01 -2.02 3.31
CA ARG A 111 13.10 -1.34 2.38
C ARG A 111 12.48 -2.31 1.38
N ILE A 112 13.28 -3.19 0.77
CA ILE A 112 12.77 -4.18 -0.19
C ILE A 112 11.73 -5.08 0.48
N LEU A 113 12.02 -5.61 1.66
CA LEU A 113 11.09 -6.47 2.40
C LEU A 113 9.82 -5.70 2.80
N GLY A 114 9.95 -4.50 3.38
CA GLY A 114 8.81 -3.70 3.78
C GLY A 114 7.87 -3.36 2.62
N TRP A 115 8.40 -2.97 1.47
CA TRP A 115 7.56 -2.71 0.28
C TRP A 115 6.98 -3.99 -0.31
N SER A 116 7.71 -5.11 -0.24
CA SER A 116 7.22 -6.41 -0.71
C SER A 116 6.05 -6.91 0.14
N GLU A 117 6.13 -6.82 1.47
CA GLU A 117 5.04 -7.17 2.37
C GLU A 117 3.83 -6.27 2.19
N PHE A 118 4.06 -4.96 2.07
CA PHE A 118 3.01 -3.99 1.79
C PHE A 118 2.26 -4.36 0.50
N GLY A 119 2.98 -4.64 -0.58
CA GLY A 119 2.39 -5.06 -1.84
C GLY A 119 1.65 -6.41 -1.74
N ALA A 120 2.23 -7.39 -1.03
CA ALA A 120 1.62 -8.71 -0.85
C ALA A 120 0.30 -8.63 -0.07
N LEU A 121 0.26 -7.85 1.02
CA LEU A 121 -0.94 -7.70 1.85
C LEU A 121 -2.08 -6.95 1.15
N ILE A 122 -1.76 -6.02 0.25
CA ILE A 122 -2.78 -5.36 -0.58
C ILE A 122 -3.24 -6.26 -1.71
N GLY A 123 -2.35 -7.11 -2.24
CA GLY A 123 -2.63 -7.98 -3.39
C GLY A 123 -3.37 -9.28 -3.06
N ILE A 124 -3.48 -9.64 -1.79
CA ILE A 124 -4.24 -10.80 -1.34
C ILE A 124 -5.73 -10.46 -1.32
#